data_09f5fcf7d8e9ab879e2b7da26e4960a6
#
_entry.id   09f5fcf7d8e9ab879e2b7da26e4960a6
#
_cell.length_a   1.000
_cell.length_b   1.000
_cell.length_c   1.000
_cell.angle_alpha   90.00
_cell.angle_beta   90.00
_cell.angle_gamma   90.00
#
_symmetry.space_group_name_H-M   'P 1'
#
loop_
_entity.id
_entity.type
_entity.pdbx_description
1 polymer ?
#
loop_
_entity_poly.entity_id
_entity_poly.type
_entity_poly.pdbx_seq_one_letter_code
_entity_poly.pdbx_strand_id
1 'polypeptide(L)'
;MESLTYKQLLTTKRDFRNLLWGQVVSELGNWFNFIAGLGLVRVVSEASPAAAGIIFACRVLPFAVISPIAGTLADRFSRRQVMIISDLVRAVVALAFLLVSTKDDLWIAYTAMTLLSIFGGFFDGAKNAATPNLTGKEGLLAGTALMFSSRFLLMAVGAALGGWASAIFGYKVAFLINAASFLISAFSVWLIPEEAVREKVTADRPGRESFVTELKEGFHYTIFNRFAATILIMNVIWATGGGAINIVFERMGGVVYAARENWNPDAAVAILWTASGFGLFLGMMIAHRTSIYLDRRNNHRAFIGWMLILHGIIFAAAGYIPMLWLFALLMFISRLVVGVEYAVQETLFQRSLPDYIRGRISTLDRGAEMLMFGLSSYVSGLAVYVMSAEMLTVISGLLAGSAGVVWFIREGMSSHEEDYDSEPPGG
;
A
#
# COMPACT_ATOMS: atom_id res chain seq x y z
N MET A 1 5.42 -2.41 31.75
CA MET A 1 5.07 -1.00 31.44
C MET A 1 3.70 -1.04 30.77
N GLU A 2 2.74 -0.27 31.26
CA GLU A 2 1.43 -0.18 30.60
C GLU A 2 1.59 0.49 29.22
N SER A 3 0.96 -0.09 28.21
CA SER A 3 0.94 0.47 26.87
C SER A 3 0.03 1.70 26.81
N LEU A 4 0.48 2.77 26.16
CA LEU A 4 -0.33 3.98 25.98
C LEU A 4 -1.55 3.69 25.10
N THR A 5 -2.71 4.20 25.51
CA THR A 5 -3.88 4.23 24.62
C THR A 5 -3.72 5.27 23.52
N TYR A 6 -4.49 5.16 22.43
CA TYR A 6 -4.49 6.15 21.34
C TYR A 6 -4.72 7.59 21.83
N LYS A 7 -5.67 7.79 22.76
CA LYS A 7 -5.97 9.09 23.32
C LYS A 7 -4.78 9.64 24.13
N GLN A 8 -4.18 8.82 24.99
CA GLN A 8 -3.00 9.22 25.76
C GLN A 8 -1.82 9.57 24.87
N LEU A 9 -1.54 8.75 23.85
CA LEU A 9 -0.47 9.01 22.89
C LEU A 9 -0.65 10.37 22.20
N LEU A 10 -1.85 10.65 21.68
CA LEU A 10 -2.13 11.90 20.97
C LEU A 10 -2.14 13.14 21.90
N THR A 11 -2.42 12.98 23.18
CA THR A 11 -2.42 14.09 24.14
C THR A 11 -1.04 14.36 24.72
N THR A 12 -0.24 13.32 24.96
CA THR A 12 1.06 13.44 25.65
C THR A 12 2.26 13.59 24.72
N LYS A 13 2.22 12.96 23.51
CA LYS A 13 3.33 12.95 22.56
C LYS A 13 3.10 13.98 21.44
N ARG A 14 3.40 15.25 21.73
CA ARG A 14 3.18 16.37 20.80
C ARG A 14 3.88 16.16 19.44
N ASP A 15 5.13 15.73 19.46
CA ASP A 15 5.93 15.58 18.24
C ASP A 15 5.42 14.44 17.35
N PHE A 16 4.99 13.32 17.94
CA PHE A 16 4.29 12.27 17.22
C PHE A 16 2.99 12.78 16.59
N ARG A 17 2.22 13.57 17.33
CA ARG A 17 0.98 14.17 16.82
C ARG A 17 1.24 15.08 15.62
N ASN A 18 2.29 15.91 15.65
CA ASN A 18 2.68 16.75 14.53
C ASN A 18 3.03 15.90 13.29
N LEU A 19 3.81 14.83 13.47
CA LEU A 19 4.13 13.90 12.38
C LEU A 19 2.88 13.23 11.81
N LEU A 20 1.98 12.76 12.65
CA LEU A 20 0.72 12.13 12.23
C LEU A 20 -0.17 13.09 11.45
N TRP A 21 -0.34 14.35 11.92
CA TRP A 21 -1.12 15.36 11.20
C TRP A 21 -0.51 15.71 9.84
N GLY A 22 0.81 15.87 9.75
CA GLY A 22 1.50 16.05 8.48
C GLY A 22 1.21 14.91 7.51
N GLN A 23 1.31 13.66 7.98
CA GLN A 23 0.99 12.48 7.19
C GLN A 23 -0.48 12.46 6.75
N VAL A 24 -1.43 12.73 7.63
CA VAL A 24 -2.86 12.74 7.30
C VAL A 24 -3.15 13.73 6.18
N VAL A 25 -2.62 14.94 6.28
CA VAL A 25 -2.84 16.00 5.28
C VAL A 25 -2.18 15.63 3.94
N SER A 26 -0.91 15.17 3.97
CA SER A 26 -0.20 14.81 2.74
C SER A 26 -0.77 13.56 2.07
N GLU A 27 -1.28 12.60 2.84
CA GLU A 27 -1.91 11.40 2.28
C GLU A 27 -3.26 11.73 1.61
N LEU A 28 -4.06 12.62 2.19
CA LEU A 28 -5.25 13.16 1.52
C LEU A 28 -4.89 13.83 0.19
N GLY A 29 -3.88 14.71 0.19
CA GLY A 29 -3.37 15.35 -1.03
C GLY A 29 -2.90 14.34 -2.08
N ASN A 30 -2.19 13.29 -1.66
CA ASN A 30 -1.75 12.21 -2.53
C ASN A 30 -2.92 11.52 -3.26
N TRP A 31 -4.05 11.29 -2.56
CA TRP A 31 -5.24 10.70 -3.15
C TRP A 31 -5.94 11.66 -4.11
N PHE A 32 -5.98 12.97 -3.81
CA PHE A 32 -6.44 14.02 -4.75
C PHE A 32 -5.61 13.98 -6.03
N ASN A 33 -4.27 14.03 -5.90
CA ASN A 33 -3.36 13.98 -7.05
C ASN A 33 -3.51 12.69 -7.85
N PHE A 34 -3.73 11.57 -7.17
CA PHE A 34 -3.84 10.27 -7.82
C PHE A 34 -5.10 10.17 -8.68
N ILE A 35 -6.27 10.51 -8.14
CA ILE A 35 -7.54 10.49 -8.89
C ILE A 35 -7.50 11.50 -10.02
N ALA A 36 -7.04 12.74 -9.74
CA ALA A 36 -6.92 13.79 -10.74
C ALA A 36 -5.90 13.43 -11.84
N GLY A 37 -4.76 12.82 -11.47
CA GLY A 37 -3.74 12.38 -12.42
C GLY A 37 -4.23 11.28 -13.33
N LEU A 38 -5.00 10.31 -12.82
CA LEU A 38 -5.66 9.29 -13.64
C LEU A 38 -6.66 9.91 -14.62
N GLY A 39 -7.52 10.80 -14.13
CA GLY A 39 -8.50 11.50 -14.96
C GLY A 39 -7.82 12.33 -16.06
N LEU A 40 -6.77 13.09 -15.70
CA LEU A 40 -5.99 13.86 -16.66
C LEU A 40 -5.37 12.96 -17.73
N VAL A 41 -4.69 11.88 -17.33
CA VAL A 41 -4.08 10.92 -18.28
C VAL A 41 -5.14 10.29 -19.17
N ARG A 42 -6.32 9.91 -18.63
CA ARG A 42 -7.44 9.38 -19.39
C ARG A 42 -7.90 10.36 -20.49
N VAL A 43 -8.10 11.64 -20.12
CA VAL A 43 -8.55 12.67 -21.08
C VAL A 43 -7.50 12.93 -22.14
N VAL A 44 -6.25 13.17 -21.75
CA VAL A 44 -5.15 13.54 -22.65
C VAL A 44 -4.72 12.39 -23.55
N SER A 45 -4.80 11.14 -23.08
CA SER A 45 -4.45 9.95 -23.86
C SER A 45 -5.61 9.33 -24.64
N GLU A 46 -6.79 9.98 -24.66
CA GLU A 46 -8.00 9.44 -25.28
C GLU A 46 -8.38 8.05 -24.70
N ALA A 47 -8.31 7.94 -23.37
CA ALA A 47 -8.58 6.72 -22.62
C ALA A 47 -7.67 5.52 -22.97
N SER A 48 -6.42 5.77 -23.34
CA SER A 48 -5.43 4.72 -23.65
C SER A 48 -5.18 3.82 -22.42
N PRO A 49 -5.41 2.50 -22.52
CA PRO A 49 -5.12 1.57 -21.44
C PRO A 49 -3.64 1.50 -21.07
N ALA A 50 -2.75 1.60 -22.07
CA ALA A 50 -1.30 1.62 -21.84
C ALA A 50 -0.88 2.85 -21.04
N ALA A 51 -1.45 4.03 -21.35
CA ALA A 51 -1.15 5.25 -20.60
C ALA A 51 -1.55 5.12 -19.11
N ALA A 52 -2.71 4.51 -18.83
CA ALA A 52 -3.14 4.17 -17.48
C ALA A 52 -2.17 3.17 -16.82
N GLY A 53 -1.77 2.11 -17.50
CA GLY A 53 -0.78 1.13 -16.99
C GLY A 53 0.56 1.78 -16.64
N ILE A 54 1.07 2.67 -17.51
CA ILE A 54 2.33 3.38 -17.27
C ILE A 54 2.25 4.29 -16.05
N ILE A 55 1.19 5.09 -15.89
CA ILE A 55 1.08 6.00 -14.73
C ILE A 55 1.00 5.23 -13.41
N PHE A 56 0.32 4.06 -13.39
CA PHE A 56 0.31 3.18 -12.23
C PHE A 56 1.67 2.55 -11.95
N ALA A 57 2.38 2.09 -12.98
CA ALA A 57 3.74 1.59 -12.84
C ALA A 57 4.68 2.66 -12.28
N CYS A 58 4.61 3.89 -12.79
CA CYS A 58 5.35 5.06 -12.30
C CYS A 58 5.03 5.40 -10.84
N ARG A 59 3.83 5.07 -10.36
CA ARG A 59 3.44 5.26 -8.95
C ARG A 59 4.02 4.20 -8.04
N VAL A 60 4.06 2.94 -8.46
CA VAL A 60 4.33 1.80 -7.57
C VAL A 60 5.77 1.30 -7.67
N LEU A 61 6.29 1.12 -8.90
CA LEU A 61 7.62 0.51 -9.10
C LEU A 61 8.78 1.32 -8.49
N PRO A 62 8.83 2.66 -8.65
CA PRO A 62 9.91 3.44 -8.04
C PRO A 62 9.88 3.38 -6.51
N PHE A 63 8.68 3.35 -5.90
CA PHE A 63 8.52 3.19 -4.46
C PHE A 63 9.04 1.84 -3.98
N ALA A 64 8.73 0.75 -4.71
CA ALA A 64 9.21 -0.60 -4.39
C ALA A 64 10.74 -0.68 -4.37
N VAL A 65 11.41 0.00 -5.32
CA VAL A 65 12.87 0.03 -5.41
C VAL A 65 13.50 0.94 -4.35
N ILE A 66 12.89 2.11 -4.10
CA ILE A 66 13.46 3.12 -3.19
C ILE A 66 13.18 2.80 -1.71
N SER A 67 12.05 2.19 -1.38
CA SER A 67 11.65 1.94 0.01
C SER A 67 12.73 1.20 0.84
N PRO A 68 13.38 0.14 0.34
CA PRO A 68 14.47 -0.51 1.06
C PRO A 68 15.72 0.37 1.23
N ILE A 69 16.03 1.18 0.20
CA ILE A 69 17.19 2.09 0.21
C ILE A 69 16.95 3.28 1.14
N ALA A 70 15.72 3.75 1.21
CA ALA A 70 15.33 4.89 2.03
C ALA A 70 15.59 4.67 3.52
N GLY A 71 15.43 3.43 4.01
CA GLY A 71 15.77 3.06 5.38
C GLY A 71 17.25 3.28 5.68
N THR A 72 18.15 2.83 4.81
CA THR A 72 19.60 2.99 4.98
C THR A 72 20.05 4.45 4.84
N LEU A 73 19.37 5.22 4.00
CA LEU A 73 19.65 6.65 3.84
C LEU A 73 19.21 7.46 5.08
N ALA A 74 18.04 7.11 5.66
CA ALA A 74 17.53 7.72 6.87
C ALA A 74 18.44 7.54 8.09
N ASP A 75 19.37 6.57 8.06
CA ASP A 75 20.36 6.37 9.11
C ASP A 75 21.62 7.25 8.92
N ARG A 76 21.87 7.73 7.70
CA ARG A 76 23.05 8.55 7.38
C ARG A 76 22.78 10.06 7.45
N PHE A 77 21.54 10.46 7.22
CA PHE A 77 21.13 11.85 7.19
C PHE A 77 20.15 12.15 8.33
N SER A 78 19.96 13.42 8.64
CA SER A 78 18.91 13.84 9.57
C SER A 78 17.53 13.41 9.06
N ARG A 79 16.83 12.55 9.80
CA ARG A 79 15.50 12.05 9.45
C ARG A 79 14.51 13.20 9.23
N ARG A 80 14.62 14.26 10.04
CA ARG A 80 13.82 15.49 9.91
C ARG A 80 14.07 16.17 8.58
N GLN A 81 15.35 16.37 8.21
CA GLN A 81 15.72 17.02 6.95
C GLN A 81 15.28 16.21 5.74
N VAL A 82 15.45 14.88 5.77
CA VAL A 82 14.98 13.97 4.69
C VAL A 82 13.48 14.12 4.48
N MET A 83 12.67 14.14 5.56
CA MET A 83 11.22 14.31 5.45
C MET A 83 10.86 15.69 4.88
N ILE A 84 11.46 16.79 5.37
CA ILE A 84 11.17 18.15 4.90
C ILE A 84 11.56 18.32 3.42
N ILE A 85 12.77 17.90 3.04
CA ILE A 85 13.24 18.01 1.65
C ILE A 85 12.35 17.18 0.72
N SER A 86 11.98 15.98 1.13
CA SER A 86 11.07 15.12 0.35
C SER A 86 9.72 15.79 0.12
N ASP A 87 9.14 16.43 1.13
CA ASP A 87 7.87 17.13 0.98
C ASP A 87 7.99 18.39 0.11
N LEU A 88 9.07 19.19 0.27
CA LEU A 88 9.29 20.36 -0.56
C LEU A 88 9.47 20.01 -2.04
N VAL A 89 10.23 18.94 -2.34
CA VAL A 89 10.39 18.46 -3.71
C VAL A 89 9.05 17.93 -4.24
N ARG A 90 8.31 17.15 -3.45
CA ARG A 90 6.97 16.65 -3.85
C ARG A 90 5.99 17.80 -4.12
N ALA A 91 6.03 18.88 -3.34
CA ALA A 91 5.20 20.06 -3.57
C ALA A 91 5.46 20.69 -4.94
N VAL A 92 6.73 20.86 -5.31
CA VAL A 92 7.11 21.39 -6.63
C VAL A 92 6.72 20.42 -7.74
N VAL A 93 7.02 19.13 -7.57
CA VAL A 93 6.74 18.09 -8.57
C VAL A 93 5.24 17.91 -8.81
N ALA A 94 4.40 18.05 -7.77
CA ALA A 94 2.95 18.00 -7.92
C ALA A 94 2.42 19.09 -8.86
N LEU A 95 3.05 20.26 -8.90
CA LEU A 95 2.68 21.34 -9.82
C LEU A 95 3.03 21.04 -11.28
N ALA A 96 3.95 20.10 -11.55
CA ALA A 96 4.30 19.74 -12.93
C ALA A 96 3.11 19.15 -13.70
N PHE A 97 2.13 18.52 -13.02
CA PHE A 97 0.90 18.07 -13.66
C PHE A 97 0.09 19.20 -14.31
N LEU A 98 0.25 20.45 -13.85
CA LEU A 98 -0.40 21.63 -14.44
C LEU A 98 0.09 21.95 -15.87
N LEU A 99 1.25 21.43 -16.25
CA LEU A 99 1.88 21.60 -17.56
C LEU A 99 1.37 20.60 -18.60
N VAL A 100 0.67 19.55 -18.17
CA VAL A 100 0.16 18.49 -19.05
C VAL A 100 -1.13 18.97 -19.70
N SER A 101 -1.12 19.13 -21.02
CA SER A 101 -2.26 19.63 -21.80
C SER A 101 -2.55 18.79 -23.04
N THR A 102 -1.55 18.11 -23.57
CA THR A 102 -1.63 17.32 -24.80
C THR A 102 -1.05 15.93 -24.59
N LYS A 103 -1.27 15.04 -25.56
CA LYS A 103 -0.73 13.67 -25.53
C LYS A 103 0.81 13.67 -25.51
N ASP A 104 1.43 14.65 -26.13
CA ASP A 104 2.89 14.78 -26.18
C ASP A 104 3.48 15.18 -24.83
N ASP A 105 2.67 15.71 -23.90
CA ASP A 105 3.08 16.09 -22.56
C ASP A 105 2.98 14.95 -21.54
N LEU A 106 2.49 13.76 -21.94
CA LEU A 106 2.30 12.62 -21.00
C LEU A 106 3.58 12.23 -20.27
N TRP A 107 4.74 12.40 -20.89
CA TRP A 107 6.03 12.14 -20.24
C TRP A 107 6.24 13.00 -18.98
N ILE A 108 5.68 14.23 -18.95
CA ILE A 108 5.71 15.10 -17.77
C ILE A 108 4.93 14.44 -16.62
N ALA A 109 3.72 13.92 -16.89
CA ALA A 109 2.90 13.23 -15.90
C ALA A 109 3.59 11.97 -15.37
N TYR A 110 4.20 11.16 -16.26
CA TYR A 110 4.93 9.96 -15.86
C TYR A 110 6.16 10.27 -15.03
N THR A 111 6.94 11.28 -15.43
CA THR A 111 8.12 11.73 -14.68
C THR A 111 7.71 12.30 -13.32
N ALA A 112 6.69 13.14 -13.28
CA ALA A 112 6.18 13.70 -12.03
C ALA A 112 5.70 12.59 -11.08
N MET A 113 4.92 11.61 -11.57
CA MET A 113 4.46 10.48 -10.75
C MET A 113 5.63 9.65 -10.22
N THR A 114 6.63 9.39 -11.06
CA THR A 114 7.87 8.69 -10.67
C THR A 114 8.61 9.43 -9.55
N LEU A 115 8.80 10.74 -9.69
CA LEU A 115 9.47 11.56 -8.67
C LEU A 115 8.66 11.64 -7.38
N LEU A 116 7.32 11.81 -7.46
CA LEU A 116 6.45 11.75 -6.27
C LEU A 116 6.59 10.42 -5.54
N SER A 117 6.70 9.31 -6.28
CA SER A 117 6.88 7.97 -5.74
C SER A 117 8.25 7.81 -5.05
N ILE A 118 9.33 8.25 -5.69
CA ILE A 118 10.71 8.19 -5.15
C ILE A 118 10.81 8.99 -3.85
N PHE A 119 10.41 10.26 -3.87
CA PHE A 119 10.48 11.11 -2.69
C PHE A 119 9.46 10.71 -1.61
N GLY A 120 8.34 10.09 -2.00
CA GLY A 120 7.43 9.42 -1.08
C GLY A 120 8.10 8.28 -0.32
N GLY A 121 8.91 7.47 -1.01
CA GLY A 121 9.71 6.40 -0.40
C GLY A 121 10.73 6.92 0.61
N PHE A 122 11.45 8.01 0.29
CA PHE A 122 12.38 8.64 1.24
C PHE A 122 11.68 9.21 2.46
N PHE A 123 10.54 9.87 2.27
CA PHE A 123 9.72 10.35 3.38
C PHE A 123 9.27 9.21 4.29
N ASP A 124 8.71 8.14 3.72
CA ASP A 124 8.21 6.98 4.48
C ASP A 124 9.33 6.26 5.22
N GLY A 125 10.51 6.10 4.62
CA GLY A 125 11.69 5.53 5.26
C GLY A 125 12.12 6.32 6.50
N ALA A 126 12.27 7.65 6.35
CA ALA A 126 12.66 8.53 7.46
C ALA A 126 11.58 8.60 8.55
N LYS A 127 10.31 8.65 8.18
CA LYS A 127 9.15 8.62 9.10
C LYS A 127 9.11 7.34 9.92
N ASN A 128 9.24 6.17 9.28
CA ASN A 128 9.21 4.89 9.96
C ASN A 128 10.38 4.75 10.95
N ALA A 129 11.58 5.25 10.57
CA ALA A 129 12.73 5.29 11.46
C ALA A 129 12.55 6.27 12.65
N ALA A 130 11.82 7.38 12.46
CA ALA A 130 11.57 8.37 13.51
C ALA A 130 10.46 7.96 14.50
N THR A 131 9.48 7.16 14.05
CA THR A 131 8.29 6.80 14.83
C THR A 131 8.60 6.20 16.21
N PRO A 132 9.53 5.25 16.38
CA PRO A 132 9.86 4.70 17.70
C PRO A 132 10.41 5.76 18.69
N ASN A 133 11.17 6.74 18.20
CA ASN A 133 11.73 7.80 19.02
C ASN A 133 10.64 8.77 19.51
N LEU A 134 9.65 9.05 18.66
CA LEU A 134 8.56 9.98 18.97
C LEU A 134 7.48 9.37 19.86
N THR A 135 7.25 8.07 19.74
CA THR A 135 6.22 7.37 20.53
C THR A 135 6.74 6.83 21.87
N GLY A 136 8.03 6.51 21.94
CA GLY A 136 8.61 5.73 23.02
C GLY A 136 8.19 4.26 22.97
N LYS A 137 8.79 3.42 23.83
CA LYS A 137 8.48 1.96 23.86
C LYS A 137 7.00 1.71 24.24
N GLU A 138 6.46 2.50 25.15
CA GLU A 138 5.09 2.41 25.64
C GLU A 138 4.03 2.82 24.61
N GLY A 139 4.37 3.70 23.68
CA GLY A 139 3.45 4.20 22.64
C GLY A 139 3.65 3.60 21.26
N LEU A 140 4.67 2.77 21.07
CA LEU A 140 5.06 2.28 19.74
C LEU A 140 3.95 1.49 19.04
N LEU A 141 3.31 0.57 19.75
CA LEU A 141 2.20 -0.22 19.20
C LEU A 141 1.04 0.67 18.76
N ALA A 142 0.61 1.59 19.63
CA ALA A 142 -0.48 2.51 19.32
C ALA A 142 -0.12 3.47 18.19
N GLY A 143 1.11 3.98 18.17
CA GLY A 143 1.60 4.87 17.11
C GLY A 143 1.66 4.21 15.74
N THR A 144 2.23 3.02 15.67
CA THR A 144 2.31 2.24 14.43
C THR A 144 0.91 1.87 13.92
N ALA A 145 0.01 1.44 14.81
CA ALA A 145 -1.37 1.12 14.46
C ALA A 145 -2.13 2.34 13.93
N LEU A 146 -1.97 3.53 14.53
CA LEU A 146 -2.57 4.78 14.03
C LEU A 146 -2.04 5.15 12.64
N MET A 147 -0.73 5.10 12.45
CA MET A 147 -0.10 5.42 11.17
C MET A 147 -0.56 4.47 10.05
N PHE A 148 -0.68 3.18 10.35
CA PHE A 148 -1.06 2.17 9.37
C PHE A 148 -2.56 2.21 9.04
N SER A 149 -3.42 2.27 10.08
CA SER A 149 -4.87 2.30 9.88
C SER A 149 -5.36 3.60 9.23
N SER A 150 -4.72 4.74 9.53
CA SER A 150 -5.04 6.00 8.89
C SER A 150 -4.85 5.93 7.36
N ARG A 151 -3.88 5.19 6.86
CA ARG A 151 -3.60 5.07 5.43
C ARG A 151 -4.80 4.54 4.63
N PHE A 152 -5.49 3.51 5.12
CA PHE A 152 -6.65 2.92 4.42
C PHE A 152 -7.90 3.77 4.56
N LEU A 153 -8.10 4.40 5.72
CA LEU A 153 -9.18 5.36 5.90
C LEU A 153 -8.98 6.56 4.97
N LEU A 154 -7.75 7.08 4.87
CA LEU A 154 -7.41 8.21 4.01
C LEU A 154 -7.46 7.83 2.52
N MET A 155 -7.20 6.57 2.16
CA MET A 155 -7.47 6.05 0.82
C MET A 155 -8.95 6.21 0.46
N ALA A 156 -9.85 5.78 1.34
CA ALA A 156 -11.29 5.88 1.09
C ALA A 156 -11.79 7.33 1.03
N VAL A 157 -11.47 8.11 2.06
CA VAL A 157 -11.90 9.51 2.18
C VAL A 157 -11.25 10.38 1.10
N GLY A 158 -9.95 10.19 0.87
CA GLY A 158 -9.18 10.95 -0.12
C GLY A 158 -9.61 10.66 -1.55
N ALA A 159 -9.93 9.39 -1.87
CA ALA A 159 -10.47 9.03 -3.17
C ALA A 159 -11.85 9.67 -3.41
N ALA A 160 -12.74 9.60 -2.41
CA ALA A 160 -14.07 10.23 -2.49
C ALA A 160 -13.97 11.74 -2.71
N LEU A 161 -13.21 12.43 -1.86
CA LEU A 161 -13.03 13.88 -1.94
C LEU A 161 -12.26 14.29 -3.20
N GLY A 162 -11.23 13.55 -3.60
CA GLY A 162 -10.42 13.80 -4.79
C GLY A 162 -11.24 13.65 -6.08
N GLY A 163 -12.05 12.60 -6.17
CA GLY A 163 -12.94 12.41 -7.32
C GLY A 163 -14.03 13.48 -7.39
N TRP A 164 -14.65 13.81 -6.27
CA TRP A 164 -15.62 14.89 -6.19
C TRP A 164 -15.01 16.25 -6.59
N ALA A 165 -13.84 16.58 -6.05
CA ALA A 165 -13.14 17.81 -6.37
C ALA A 165 -12.73 17.88 -7.85
N SER A 166 -12.23 16.79 -8.41
CA SER A 166 -11.85 16.71 -9.83
C SER A 166 -13.06 16.87 -10.75
N ALA A 167 -14.19 16.28 -10.39
CA ALA A 167 -15.43 16.36 -11.17
C ALA A 167 -16.04 17.77 -11.18
N ILE A 168 -15.91 18.54 -10.09
CA ILE A 168 -16.52 19.88 -9.96
C ILE A 168 -15.54 21.01 -10.33
N PHE A 169 -14.31 20.96 -9.81
CA PHE A 169 -13.34 22.05 -9.93
C PHE A 169 -12.25 21.77 -10.97
N GLY A 170 -12.25 20.57 -11.56
CA GLY A 170 -11.22 20.13 -12.51
C GLY A 170 -9.90 19.73 -11.84
N TYR A 171 -9.03 19.13 -12.65
CA TYR A 171 -7.77 18.51 -12.16
C TYR A 171 -6.78 19.50 -11.56
N LYS A 172 -6.73 20.75 -12.09
CA LYS A 172 -5.78 21.77 -11.63
C LYS A 172 -5.89 22.05 -10.14
N VAL A 173 -7.12 22.11 -9.61
CA VAL A 173 -7.36 22.38 -8.18
C VAL A 173 -6.85 21.21 -7.33
N ALA A 174 -7.03 19.98 -7.77
CA ALA A 174 -6.53 18.81 -7.04
C ALA A 174 -4.99 18.80 -6.94
N PHE A 175 -4.27 19.20 -8.00
CA PHE A 175 -2.81 19.31 -7.97
C PHE A 175 -2.32 20.44 -7.05
N LEU A 176 -3.02 21.57 -7.02
CA LEU A 176 -2.72 22.67 -6.10
C LEU A 176 -2.97 22.25 -4.64
N ILE A 177 -4.07 21.55 -4.36
CA ILE A 177 -4.35 21.01 -3.02
C ILE A 177 -3.25 20.04 -2.60
N ASN A 178 -2.80 19.16 -3.50
CA ASN A 178 -1.71 18.24 -3.17
C ASN A 178 -0.39 18.98 -2.91
N ALA A 179 -0.02 19.95 -3.73
CA ALA A 179 1.17 20.76 -3.48
C ALA A 179 1.11 21.46 -2.12
N ALA A 180 -0.04 22.08 -1.79
CA ALA A 180 -0.27 22.72 -0.50
C ALA A 180 -0.20 21.72 0.66
N SER A 181 -0.72 20.49 0.48
CA SER A 181 -0.69 19.45 1.50
C SER A 181 0.73 19.03 1.88
N PHE A 182 1.63 18.95 0.89
CA PHE A 182 3.06 18.70 1.15
C PHE A 182 3.74 19.85 1.89
N LEU A 183 3.41 21.10 1.58
CA LEU A 183 3.93 22.24 2.33
C LEU A 183 3.46 22.25 3.79
N ILE A 184 2.20 21.90 4.03
CA ILE A 184 1.63 21.74 5.39
C ILE A 184 2.34 20.59 6.12
N SER A 185 2.58 19.47 5.44
CA SER A 185 3.32 18.35 6.00
C SER A 185 4.76 18.73 6.35
N ALA A 186 5.48 19.38 5.45
CA ALA A 186 6.83 19.88 5.68
C ALA A 186 6.88 20.84 6.89
N PHE A 187 5.91 21.73 7.01
CA PHE A 187 5.78 22.62 8.16
C PHE A 187 5.50 21.87 9.47
N SER A 188 4.61 20.86 9.42
CA SER A 188 4.31 20.02 10.60
C SER A 188 5.54 19.26 11.08
N VAL A 189 6.37 18.75 10.15
CA VAL A 189 7.64 18.08 10.46
C VAL A 189 8.67 19.11 10.95
N TRP A 190 8.68 20.32 10.41
CA TRP A 190 9.57 21.39 10.85
C TRP A 190 9.34 21.80 12.32
N LEU A 191 8.12 21.68 12.82
CA LEU A 191 7.79 21.92 14.23
C LEU A 191 8.36 20.87 15.20
N ILE A 192 8.88 19.75 14.68
CA ILE A 192 9.46 18.67 15.50
C ILE A 192 10.94 19.00 15.74
N PRO A 193 11.41 19.05 17.00
CA PRO A 193 12.83 19.23 17.30
C PRO A 193 13.69 18.11 16.68
N GLU A 194 14.88 18.47 16.18
CA GLU A 194 15.76 17.48 15.53
C GLU A 194 16.20 16.38 16.49
N GLU A 195 16.42 16.75 17.76
CA GLU A 195 16.80 15.82 18.84
C GLU A 195 15.73 14.75 19.08
N ALA A 196 14.45 15.08 18.87
CA ALA A 196 13.33 14.15 19.07
C ALA A 196 13.31 13.01 18.06
N VAL A 197 13.82 13.22 16.83
CA VAL A 197 13.87 12.21 15.76
C VAL A 197 15.23 11.56 15.61
N ARG A 198 16.26 12.11 16.28
CA ARG A 198 17.64 11.60 16.21
C ARG A 198 17.73 10.24 16.89
N GLU A 199 18.46 9.32 16.27
CA GLU A 199 18.76 8.04 16.90
C GLU A 199 19.60 8.27 18.16
N LYS A 200 19.18 7.74 19.30
CA LYS A 200 20.04 7.66 20.46
C LYS A 200 21.14 6.66 20.13
N VAL A 201 22.34 7.15 19.90
CA VAL A 201 23.52 6.33 19.64
C VAL A 201 23.71 5.40 20.85
N THR A 202 23.26 4.15 20.71
CA THR A 202 23.70 3.09 21.60
C THR A 202 25.02 2.58 21.06
N ALA A 203 26.08 2.71 21.85
CA ALA A 203 27.46 2.45 21.49
C ALA A 203 27.77 0.99 21.05
N ASP A 204 26.80 0.10 21.06
CA ASP A 204 26.96 -1.35 20.91
C ASP A 204 26.29 -1.93 19.62
N ARG A 205 26.16 -1.19 18.53
CA ARG A 205 25.80 -1.87 17.28
C ARG A 205 27.08 -2.26 16.53
N PRO A 206 27.40 -3.56 16.43
CA PRO A 206 28.46 -4.03 15.53
C PRO A 206 28.15 -3.52 14.13
N GLY A 207 29.19 -3.21 13.35
CA GLY A 207 29.12 -2.58 12.04
C GLY A 207 27.99 -3.18 11.21
N ARG A 208 27.07 -2.31 10.76
CA ARG A 208 25.88 -2.71 10.00
C ARG A 208 26.35 -3.36 8.71
N GLU A 209 25.90 -4.56 8.44
CA GLU A 209 26.14 -5.25 7.18
C GLU A 209 25.57 -4.44 6.00
N SER A 210 26.11 -4.69 4.81
CA SER A 210 25.59 -4.07 3.60
C SER A 210 24.13 -4.49 3.39
N PHE A 211 23.26 -3.55 2.97
CA PHE A 211 21.88 -3.85 2.58
C PHE A 211 21.78 -5.07 1.64
N VAL A 212 22.75 -5.22 0.71
CA VAL A 212 22.81 -6.37 -0.21
C VAL A 212 23.05 -7.67 0.56
N THR A 213 23.86 -7.65 1.62
CA THR A 213 24.10 -8.80 2.48
C THR A 213 22.85 -9.17 3.25
N GLU A 214 22.17 -8.20 3.87
CA GLU A 214 20.92 -8.41 4.58
C GLU A 214 19.82 -8.98 3.68
N LEU A 215 19.73 -8.48 2.43
CA LEU A 215 18.77 -8.99 1.44
C LEU A 215 19.09 -10.43 1.02
N LYS A 216 20.39 -10.74 0.81
CA LYS A 216 20.84 -12.10 0.46
C LYS A 216 20.54 -13.09 1.59
N GLU A 217 20.76 -12.71 2.84
CA GLU A 217 20.47 -13.56 3.99
C GLU A 217 18.96 -13.78 4.16
N GLY A 218 18.15 -12.73 4.02
CA GLY A 218 16.70 -12.85 4.01
C GLY A 218 16.19 -13.77 2.90
N PHE A 219 16.76 -13.65 1.69
CA PHE A 219 16.44 -14.50 0.56
C PHE A 219 16.85 -15.95 0.78
N HIS A 220 18.09 -16.16 1.27
CA HIS A 220 18.59 -17.50 1.60
C HIS A 220 17.71 -18.19 2.64
N TYR A 221 17.41 -17.52 3.75
CA TYR A 221 16.50 -18.05 4.77
C TYR A 221 15.12 -18.40 4.19
N THR A 222 14.55 -17.49 3.37
CA THR A 222 13.21 -17.70 2.78
C THR A 222 13.17 -18.94 1.90
N ILE A 223 14.22 -19.23 1.11
CA ILE A 223 14.25 -20.43 0.24
C ILE A 223 14.27 -21.72 1.07
N PHE A 224 14.99 -21.74 2.18
CA PHE A 224 15.15 -22.94 3.00
C PHE A 224 14.06 -23.09 4.06
N ASN A 225 13.33 -22.02 4.40
CA ASN A 225 12.18 -22.08 5.30
C ASN A 225 10.88 -22.22 4.53
N ARG A 226 10.22 -23.38 4.61
CA ARG A 226 9.00 -23.71 3.88
C ARG A 226 7.91 -22.68 4.10
N PHE A 227 7.68 -22.27 5.35
CA PHE A 227 6.61 -21.33 5.70
C PHE A 227 6.89 -19.93 5.14
N ALA A 228 8.10 -19.39 5.31
CA ALA A 228 8.49 -18.10 4.74
C ALA A 228 8.40 -18.10 3.20
N ALA A 229 8.85 -19.19 2.55
CA ALA A 229 8.70 -19.35 1.10
C ALA A 229 7.22 -19.40 0.66
N THR A 230 6.36 -20.04 1.44
CA THR A 230 4.92 -20.11 1.13
C THR A 230 4.28 -18.73 1.20
N ILE A 231 4.57 -17.94 2.23
CA ILE A 231 4.07 -16.55 2.35
C ILE A 231 4.53 -15.72 1.16
N LEU A 232 5.82 -15.74 0.82
CA LEU A 232 6.36 -14.98 -0.31
C LEU A 232 5.68 -15.37 -1.63
N ILE A 233 5.58 -16.67 -1.92
CA ILE A 233 4.94 -17.17 -3.16
C ILE A 233 3.48 -16.76 -3.21
N MET A 234 2.76 -16.92 -2.12
CA MET A 234 1.35 -16.57 -2.00
C MET A 234 1.13 -15.06 -2.23
N ASN A 235 1.94 -14.20 -1.59
CA ASN A 235 1.85 -12.74 -1.74
C ASN A 235 2.20 -12.30 -3.17
N VAL A 236 3.18 -12.92 -3.81
CA VAL A 236 3.53 -12.67 -5.21
C VAL A 236 2.38 -13.05 -6.15
N ILE A 237 1.74 -14.22 -5.96
CA ILE A 237 0.58 -14.65 -6.75
C ILE A 237 -0.60 -13.71 -6.52
N TRP A 238 -0.89 -13.39 -5.26
CA TRP A 238 -1.94 -12.45 -4.91
C TRP A 238 -1.70 -11.07 -5.54
N ALA A 239 -0.47 -10.54 -5.46
CA ALA A 239 -0.11 -9.26 -6.05
C ALA A 239 -0.19 -9.27 -7.59
N THR A 240 0.06 -10.41 -8.23
CA THR A 240 -0.10 -10.57 -9.68
C THR A 240 -1.56 -10.42 -10.12
N GLY A 241 -2.51 -10.96 -9.38
CA GLY A 241 -3.95 -10.71 -9.62
C GLY A 241 -4.41 -9.36 -9.07
N GLY A 242 -4.00 -9.05 -7.84
CA GLY A 242 -4.40 -7.84 -7.12
C GLY A 242 -3.95 -6.53 -7.74
N GLY A 243 -2.77 -6.49 -8.38
CA GLY A 243 -2.24 -5.29 -9.03
C GLY A 243 -3.06 -4.83 -10.23
N ALA A 244 -3.76 -5.74 -10.89
CA ALA A 244 -4.67 -5.42 -11.98
C ALA A 244 -5.84 -4.53 -11.55
N ILE A 245 -6.18 -4.47 -10.27
CA ILE A 245 -7.30 -3.67 -9.74
C ILE A 245 -7.19 -2.20 -10.13
N ASN A 246 -5.97 -1.69 -10.25
CA ASN A 246 -5.70 -0.33 -10.68
C ASN A 246 -6.32 -0.06 -12.05
N ILE A 247 -6.06 -0.96 -13.00
CA ILE A 247 -6.60 -0.87 -14.37
C ILE A 247 -8.08 -1.25 -14.40
N VAL A 248 -8.48 -2.25 -13.62
CA VAL A 248 -9.90 -2.64 -13.50
C VAL A 248 -10.74 -1.45 -13.06
N PHE A 249 -10.34 -0.72 -12.01
CA PHE A 249 -11.11 0.43 -11.53
C PHE A 249 -11.12 1.58 -12.55
N GLU A 250 -10.01 1.83 -13.22
CA GLU A 250 -9.92 2.84 -14.26
C GLU A 250 -10.80 2.49 -15.46
N ARG A 251 -10.81 1.22 -15.90
CA ARG A 251 -11.57 0.78 -17.08
C ARG A 251 -13.05 0.56 -16.78
N MET A 252 -13.37 -0.15 -15.69
CA MET A 252 -14.76 -0.40 -15.30
C MET A 252 -15.45 0.90 -14.88
N GLY A 253 -14.83 1.69 -13.98
CA GLY A 253 -15.39 2.97 -13.52
C GLY A 253 -15.34 4.06 -14.59
N GLY A 254 -14.13 4.37 -15.04
CA GLY A 254 -13.86 5.54 -15.88
C GLY A 254 -14.29 5.40 -17.35
N VAL A 255 -14.54 4.18 -17.83
CA VAL A 255 -14.94 3.94 -19.23
C VAL A 255 -16.26 3.17 -19.30
N VAL A 256 -16.33 1.94 -18.76
CA VAL A 256 -17.48 1.06 -18.95
C VAL A 256 -18.73 1.60 -18.28
N TYR A 257 -18.70 1.86 -16.98
CA TYR A 257 -19.87 2.38 -16.24
C TYR A 257 -20.13 3.86 -16.53
N ALA A 258 -19.07 4.65 -16.76
CA ALA A 258 -19.23 6.04 -17.19
C ALA A 258 -20.06 6.14 -18.46
N ALA A 259 -19.78 5.28 -19.48
CA ALA A 259 -20.54 5.26 -20.71
C ALA A 259 -21.93 4.60 -20.57
N ARG A 260 -22.02 3.48 -19.81
CA ARG A 260 -23.26 2.69 -19.69
C ARG A 260 -24.33 3.39 -18.85
N GLU A 261 -23.95 4.05 -17.76
CA GLU A 261 -24.86 4.63 -16.78
C GLU A 261 -24.81 6.18 -16.74
N ASN A 262 -24.08 6.80 -17.70
CA ASN A 262 -23.88 8.24 -17.79
C ASN A 262 -23.28 8.89 -16.52
N TRP A 263 -22.31 8.19 -15.89
CA TRP A 263 -21.57 8.73 -14.76
C TRP A 263 -20.44 9.65 -15.22
N ASN A 264 -20.11 10.64 -14.36
CA ASN A 264 -18.82 11.31 -14.50
C ASN A 264 -17.70 10.27 -14.28
N PRO A 265 -16.73 10.12 -15.23
CA PRO A 265 -15.71 9.09 -15.17
C PRO A 265 -14.86 9.11 -13.88
N ASP A 266 -14.50 10.31 -13.40
CA ASP A 266 -13.68 10.48 -12.19
C ASP A 266 -14.47 10.13 -10.93
N ALA A 267 -15.76 10.48 -10.89
CA ALA A 267 -16.66 10.10 -9.81
C ALA A 267 -16.84 8.58 -9.74
N ALA A 268 -17.03 7.91 -10.87
CA ALA A 268 -17.18 6.46 -10.92
C ALA A 268 -15.89 5.74 -10.42
N VAL A 269 -14.72 6.18 -10.86
CA VAL A 269 -13.43 5.65 -10.37
C VAL A 269 -13.27 5.91 -8.88
N ALA A 270 -13.62 7.10 -8.41
CA ALA A 270 -13.53 7.46 -6.99
C ALA A 270 -14.45 6.61 -6.11
N ILE A 271 -15.69 6.28 -6.56
CA ILE A 271 -16.60 5.37 -5.86
C ILE A 271 -15.94 4.00 -5.65
N LEU A 272 -15.27 3.44 -6.68
CA LEU A 272 -14.61 2.14 -6.58
C LEU A 272 -13.43 2.16 -5.60
N TRP A 273 -12.60 3.20 -5.63
CA TRP A 273 -11.50 3.37 -4.68
C TRP A 273 -12.00 3.61 -3.26
N THR A 274 -13.07 4.38 -3.09
CA THR A 274 -13.72 4.62 -1.81
C THR A 274 -14.25 3.33 -1.20
N ALA A 275 -14.99 2.54 -1.96
CA ALA A 275 -15.50 1.24 -1.54
C ALA A 275 -14.37 0.29 -1.15
N SER A 276 -13.30 0.24 -1.96
CA SER A 276 -12.11 -0.56 -1.71
C SER A 276 -11.40 -0.14 -0.41
N GLY A 277 -11.19 1.15 -0.19
CA GLY A 277 -10.55 1.69 1.00
C GLY A 277 -11.33 1.41 2.29
N PHE A 278 -12.64 1.64 2.27
CA PHE A 278 -13.48 1.33 3.41
C PHE A 278 -13.55 -0.17 3.70
N GLY A 279 -13.57 -1.02 2.67
CA GLY A 279 -13.52 -2.47 2.83
C GLY A 279 -12.24 -2.90 3.57
N LEU A 280 -11.07 -2.47 3.09
CA LEU A 280 -9.78 -2.75 3.74
C LEU A 280 -9.73 -2.23 5.18
N PHE A 281 -10.14 -0.99 5.41
CA PHE A 281 -10.15 -0.37 6.73
C PHE A 281 -11.00 -1.15 7.73
N LEU A 282 -12.24 -1.49 7.36
CA LEU A 282 -13.15 -2.26 8.23
C LEU A 282 -12.65 -3.69 8.42
N GLY A 283 -12.10 -4.32 7.38
CA GLY A 283 -11.49 -5.64 7.48
C GLY A 283 -10.38 -5.67 8.53
N MET A 284 -9.47 -4.70 8.50
CA MET A 284 -8.41 -4.60 9.50
C MET A 284 -8.92 -4.32 10.92
N MET A 285 -9.99 -3.55 11.07
CA MET A 285 -10.60 -3.34 12.39
C MET A 285 -11.20 -4.63 12.97
N ILE A 286 -11.78 -5.46 12.14
CA ILE A 286 -12.38 -6.75 12.54
C ILE A 286 -11.29 -7.79 12.83
N ALA A 287 -10.14 -7.70 12.18
CA ALA A 287 -9.06 -8.69 12.23
C ALA A 287 -8.58 -9.01 13.66
N HIS A 288 -8.53 -8.02 14.55
CA HIS A 288 -8.10 -8.25 15.93
C HIS A 288 -9.01 -9.25 16.67
N ARG A 289 -10.34 -9.09 16.56
CA ARG A 289 -11.30 -10.02 17.15
C ARG A 289 -11.25 -11.38 16.50
N THR A 290 -11.07 -11.40 15.18
CA THR A 290 -10.93 -12.64 14.40
C THR A 290 -9.69 -13.40 14.80
N SER A 291 -8.53 -12.74 14.97
CA SER A 291 -7.28 -13.39 15.41
C SER A 291 -7.44 -14.07 16.78
N ILE A 292 -8.05 -13.38 17.77
CA ILE A 292 -8.32 -13.96 19.10
C ILE A 292 -9.22 -15.22 19.00
N TYR A 293 -10.23 -15.19 18.12
CA TYR A 293 -11.11 -16.32 17.89
C TYR A 293 -10.37 -17.51 17.26
N LEU A 294 -9.50 -17.22 16.28
CA LEU A 294 -8.70 -18.22 15.59
C LEU A 294 -7.61 -18.82 16.51
N ASP A 295 -6.99 -18.01 17.38
CA ASP A 295 -6.02 -18.47 18.39
C ASP A 295 -6.63 -19.57 19.27
N ARG A 296 -7.90 -19.41 19.70
CA ARG A 296 -8.62 -20.39 20.54
C ARG A 296 -8.94 -21.70 19.81
N ARG A 297 -9.02 -21.69 18.49
CA ARG A 297 -9.41 -22.84 17.66
C ARG A 297 -8.25 -23.43 16.87
N ASN A 298 -7.06 -22.84 16.95
CA ASN A 298 -5.87 -23.20 16.17
C ASN A 298 -6.17 -23.36 14.65
N ASN A 299 -6.91 -22.40 14.07
CA ASN A 299 -7.47 -22.55 12.72
C ASN A 299 -7.02 -21.43 11.74
N HIS A 300 -5.85 -20.82 11.99
CA HIS A 300 -5.33 -19.72 11.17
C HIS A 300 -5.05 -20.14 9.72
N ARG A 301 -4.48 -21.35 9.52
CA ARG A 301 -4.12 -21.83 8.18
C ARG A 301 -5.33 -22.01 7.29
N ALA A 302 -6.37 -22.67 7.80
CA ALA A 302 -7.61 -22.83 7.06
C ALA A 302 -8.27 -21.47 6.77
N PHE A 303 -8.26 -20.56 7.73
CA PHE A 303 -8.84 -19.24 7.56
C PHE A 303 -8.15 -18.45 6.44
N ILE A 304 -6.82 -18.35 6.43
CA ILE A 304 -6.05 -17.63 5.40
C ILE A 304 -6.39 -18.15 4.00
N GLY A 305 -6.31 -19.47 3.79
CA GLY A 305 -6.57 -20.06 2.48
C GLY A 305 -8.00 -19.83 1.98
N TRP A 306 -9.02 -20.01 2.86
CA TRP A 306 -10.41 -19.78 2.47
C TRP A 306 -10.72 -18.31 2.22
N MET A 307 -10.14 -17.37 2.98
CA MET A 307 -10.36 -15.93 2.77
C MET A 307 -9.76 -15.47 1.45
N LEU A 308 -8.58 -15.94 1.07
CA LEU A 308 -7.98 -15.64 -0.23
C LEU A 308 -8.84 -16.19 -1.40
N ILE A 309 -9.33 -17.41 -1.31
CA ILE A 309 -10.23 -18.00 -2.32
C ILE A 309 -11.51 -17.18 -2.41
N LEU A 310 -12.13 -16.88 -1.26
CA LEU A 310 -13.38 -16.11 -1.20
C LEU A 310 -13.20 -14.70 -1.80
N HIS A 311 -12.10 -14.01 -1.44
CA HIS A 311 -11.72 -12.73 -2.05
C HIS A 311 -11.65 -12.84 -3.57
N GLY A 312 -10.95 -13.84 -4.09
CA GLY A 312 -10.78 -14.06 -5.51
C GLY A 312 -12.10 -14.36 -6.24
N ILE A 313 -12.97 -15.18 -5.66
CA ILE A 313 -14.30 -15.49 -6.22
C ILE A 313 -15.16 -14.23 -6.29
N ILE A 314 -15.21 -13.42 -5.21
CA ILE A 314 -16.00 -12.18 -5.19
C ILE A 314 -15.46 -11.19 -6.21
N PHE A 315 -14.14 -11.06 -6.30
CA PHE A 315 -13.49 -10.18 -7.28
C PHE A 315 -13.78 -10.64 -8.71
N ALA A 316 -13.68 -11.93 -9.01
CA ALA A 316 -14.00 -12.48 -10.33
C ALA A 316 -15.48 -12.29 -10.67
N ALA A 317 -16.39 -12.58 -9.72
CA ALA A 317 -17.82 -12.39 -9.91
C ALA A 317 -18.20 -10.96 -10.24
N ALA A 318 -17.47 -9.98 -9.73
CA ALA A 318 -17.70 -8.57 -10.04
C ALA A 318 -17.54 -8.27 -11.55
N GLY A 319 -16.73 -9.02 -12.29
CA GLY A 319 -16.58 -8.84 -13.74
C GLY A 319 -17.86 -9.04 -14.54
N TYR A 320 -18.84 -9.75 -14.01
CA TYR A 320 -20.15 -9.98 -14.65
C TYR A 320 -21.21 -8.95 -14.27
N ILE A 321 -20.90 -8.00 -13.39
CA ILE A 321 -21.87 -7.05 -12.86
C ILE A 321 -22.09 -5.88 -13.82
N PRO A 322 -23.34 -5.60 -14.23
CA PRO A 322 -23.62 -4.54 -15.17
C PRO A 322 -23.78 -3.14 -14.54
N MET A 323 -23.78 -3.04 -13.19
CA MET A 323 -24.10 -1.83 -12.44
C MET A 323 -22.94 -1.39 -11.55
N LEU A 324 -22.59 -0.08 -11.58
CA LEU A 324 -21.49 0.50 -10.80
C LEU A 324 -21.64 0.23 -9.29
N TRP A 325 -22.81 0.46 -8.72
CA TRP A 325 -23.01 0.32 -7.27
C TRP A 325 -22.90 -1.13 -6.78
N LEU A 326 -23.36 -2.08 -7.57
CA LEU A 326 -23.23 -3.49 -7.20
C LEU A 326 -21.77 -3.97 -7.37
N PHE A 327 -21.08 -3.51 -8.41
CA PHE A 327 -19.65 -3.73 -8.56
C PHE A 327 -18.88 -3.15 -7.36
N ALA A 328 -19.17 -1.89 -6.98
CA ALA A 328 -18.55 -1.25 -5.82
C ALA A 328 -18.81 -2.00 -4.52
N LEU A 329 -20.04 -2.52 -4.32
CA LEU A 329 -20.39 -3.36 -3.17
C LEU A 329 -19.58 -4.67 -3.15
N LEU A 330 -19.44 -5.36 -4.29
CA LEU A 330 -18.64 -6.57 -4.36
C LEU A 330 -17.15 -6.27 -4.10
N MET A 331 -16.64 -5.15 -4.63
CA MET A 331 -15.28 -4.72 -4.34
C MET A 331 -15.10 -4.37 -2.86
N PHE A 332 -16.05 -3.70 -2.22
CA PHE A 332 -16.04 -3.44 -0.79
C PHE A 332 -15.96 -4.76 0.02
N ILE A 333 -16.81 -5.73 -0.28
CA ILE A 333 -16.83 -7.03 0.42
C ILE A 333 -15.52 -7.79 0.16
N SER A 334 -15.06 -7.85 -1.08
CA SER A 334 -13.79 -8.48 -1.47
C SER A 334 -12.60 -7.86 -0.69
N ARG A 335 -12.56 -6.53 -0.57
CA ARG A 335 -11.52 -5.82 0.17
C ARG A 335 -11.63 -5.95 1.68
N LEU A 336 -12.85 -6.09 2.21
CA LEU A 336 -13.07 -6.41 3.61
C LEU A 336 -12.50 -7.80 3.94
N VAL A 337 -12.79 -8.79 3.10
CA VAL A 337 -12.30 -10.16 3.28
C VAL A 337 -10.76 -10.20 3.27
N VAL A 338 -10.12 -9.58 2.27
CA VAL A 338 -8.66 -9.54 2.21
C VAL A 338 -8.04 -8.68 3.31
N GLY A 339 -8.73 -7.65 3.78
CA GLY A 339 -8.25 -6.81 4.89
C GLY A 339 -8.17 -7.59 6.22
N VAL A 340 -9.16 -8.44 6.49
CA VAL A 340 -9.11 -9.35 7.67
C VAL A 340 -8.01 -10.38 7.48
N GLU A 341 -7.95 -11.01 6.31
CA GLU A 341 -6.98 -12.06 5.98
C GLU A 341 -5.55 -11.53 6.12
N TYR A 342 -5.22 -10.42 5.47
CA TYR A 342 -3.89 -9.83 5.47
C TYR A 342 -3.38 -9.54 6.89
N ALA A 343 -4.22 -8.99 7.77
CA ALA A 343 -3.82 -8.72 9.14
C ALA A 343 -3.60 -10.00 9.98
N VAL A 344 -4.39 -11.05 9.74
CA VAL A 344 -4.21 -12.36 10.38
C VAL A 344 -2.93 -13.03 9.87
N GLN A 345 -2.71 -13.03 8.55
CA GLN A 345 -1.52 -13.56 7.91
C GLN A 345 -0.25 -12.86 8.42
N GLU A 346 -0.23 -11.53 8.43
CA GLU A 346 0.93 -10.74 8.90
C GLU A 346 1.23 -11.05 10.38
N THR A 347 0.20 -11.20 11.20
CA THR A 347 0.38 -11.57 12.62
C THR A 347 1.00 -12.96 12.76
N LEU A 348 0.52 -13.95 12.00
CA LEU A 348 1.07 -15.30 11.99
C LEU A 348 2.51 -15.31 11.48
N PHE A 349 2.78 -14.58 10.40
CA PHE A 349 4.11 -14.45 9.82
C PHE A 349 5.11 -13.85 10.81
N GLN A 350 4.74 -12.73 11.47
CA GLN A 350 5.60 -12.09 12.46
C GLN A 350 5.88 -12.98 13.68
N ARG A 351 4.92 -13.81 14.11
CA ARG A 351 5.09 -14.75 15.22
C ARG A 351 5.97 -15.95 14.87
N SER A 352 5.96 -16.36 13.60
CA SER A 352 6.65 -17.57 13.13
C SER A 352 8.11 -17.35 12.76
N LEU A 353 8.58 -16.09 12.71
CA LEU A 353 9.94 -15.76 12.33
C LEU A 353 10.80 -15.43 13.54
N PRO A 354 12.05 -15.93 13.61
CA PRO A 354 13.03 -15.52 14.62
C PRO A 354 13.31 -14.01 14.55
N ASP A 355 13.49 -13.37 15.71
CA ASP A 355 13.65 -11.92 15.82
C ASP A 355 14.80 -11.36 14.98
N TYR A 356 15.92 -12.09 14.87
CA TYR A 356 17.15 -11.65 14.19
C TYR A 356 16.99 -11.54 12.66
N ILE A 357 16.05 -12.29 12.05
CA ILE A 357 15.89 -12.33 10.58
C ILE A 357 14.56 -11.71 10.12
N ARG A 358 13.60 -11.53 11.03
CA ARG A 358 12.22 -11.07 10.75
C ARG A 358 12.16 -9.82 9.87
N GLY A 359 12.97 -8.79 10.19
CA GLY A 359 12.98 -7.55 9.43
C GLY A 359 13.45 -7.72 7.99
N ARG A 360 14.45 -8.59 7.77
CA ARG A 360 15.04 -8.86 6.45
C ARG A 360 14.02 -9.58 5.55
N ILE A 361 13.33 -10.59 6.09
CA ILE A 361 12.32 -11.36 5.34
C ILE A 361 11.09 -10.50 5.05
N SER A 362 10.60 -9.71 6.02
CA SER A 362 9.48 -8.80 5.80
C SER A 362 9.79 -7.74 4.74
N THR A 363 11.03 -7.25 4.67
CA THR A 363 11.45 -6.30 3.63
C THR A 363 11.46 -6.96 2.24
N LEU A 364 11.95 -8.20 2.15
CA LEU A 364 11.95 -8.99 0.92
C LEU A 364 10.52 -9.26 0.42
N ASP A 365 9.65 -9.72 1.31
CA ASP A 365 8.26 -10.05 1.01
C ASP A 365 7.49 -8.81 0.50
N ARG A 366 7.53 -7.70 1.23
CA ARG A 366 6.89 -6.44 0.81
C ARG A 366 7.48 -5.86 -0.47
N GLY A 367 8.80 -5.99 -0.67
CA GLY A 367 9.47 -5.56 -1.89
C GLY A 367 9.00 -6.37 -3.09
N ALA A 368 8.93 -7.69 -2.97
CA ALA A 368 8.45 -8.59 -4.01
C ALA A 368 6.95 -8.36 -4.32
N GLU A 369 6.12 -8.22 -3.28
CA GLU A 369 4.70 -7.89 -3.41
C GLU A 369 4.49 -6.59 -4.19
N MET A 370 5.16 -5.49 -3.79
CA MET A 370 5.03 -4.19 -4.45
C MET A 370 5.55 -4.20 -5.88
N LEU A 371 6.66 -4.90 -6.14
CA LEU A 371 7.20 -5.07 -7.49
C LEU A 371 6.19 -5.78 -8.40
N MET A 372 5.64 -6.90 -7.94
CA MET A 372 4.65 -7.67 -8.71
C MET A 372 3.34 -6.90 -8.89
N PHE A 373 2.90 -6.15 -7.88
CA PHE A 373 1.72 -5.30 -7.95
C PHE A 373 1.88 -4.21 -9.05
N GLY A 374 3.05 -3.55 -9.10
CA GLY A 374 3.35 -2.55 -10.13
C GLY A 374 3.47 -3.15 -11.53
N LEU A 375 4.16 -4.29 -11.67
CA LEU A 375 4.27 -5.01 -12.95
C LEU A 375 2.90 -5.49 -13.43
N SER A 376 2.08 -6.04 -12.54
CA SER A 376 0.72 -6.46 -12.86
C SER A 376 -0.13 -5.30 -13.36
N SER A 377 -0.04 -4.13 -12.73
CA SER A 377 -0.75 -2.93 -13.19
C SER A 377 -0.35 -2.55 -14.62
N TYR A 378 0.95 -2.58 -14.93
CA TYR A 378 1.45 -2.30 -16.28
C TYR A 378 0.98 -3.31 -17.30
N VAL A 379 1.17 -4.61 -17.03
CA VAL A 379 0.75 -5.71 -17.91
C VAL A 379 -0.76 -5.70 -18.13
N SER A 380 -1.55 -5.42 -17.09
CA SER A 380 -3.01 -5.29 -17.19
C SER A 380 -3.42 -4.13 -18.10
N GLY A 381 -2.68 -3.01 -18.10
CA GLY A 381 -2.90 -1.91 -19.03
C GLY A 381 -2.70 -2.33 -20.49
N LEU A 382 -1.74 -3.21 -20.75
CA LEU A 382 -1.53 -3.80 -22.11
C LEU A 382 -2.57 -4.87 -22.44
N ALA A 383 -2.99 -5.68 -21.44
CA ALA A 383 -3.95 -6.76 -21.64
C ALA A 383 -5.31 -6.26 -22.14
N VAL A 384 -5.73 -5.05 -21.79
CA VAL A 384 -7.01 -4.46 -22.23
C VAL A 384 -7.06 -4.24 -23.76
N TYR A 385 -5.94 -4.27 -24.47
CA TYR A 385 -5.96 -4.24 -25.95
C TYR A 385 -6.43 -5.55 -26.59
N VAL A 386 -6.36 -6.67 -25.86
CA VAL A 386 -6.70 -8.01 -26.35
C VAL A 386 -7.87 -8.65 -25.60
N MET A 387 -8.31 -8.06 -24.49
CA MET A 387 -9.46 -8.54 -23.72
C MET A 387 -10.28 -7.38 -23.14
N SER A 388 -11.54 -7.65 -22.81
CA SER A 388 -12.42 -6.64 -22.18
C SER A 388 -12.04 -6.39 -20.72
N ALA A 389 -12.50 -5.24 -20.18
CA ALA A 389 -12.28 -4.90 -18.77
C ALA A 389 -12.99 -5.90 -17.82
N GLU A 390 -14.15 -6.42 -18.23
CA GLU A 390 -14.89 -7.45 -17.53
C GLU A 390 -14.07 -8.75 -17.44
N MET A 391 -13.50 -9.20 -18.59
CA MET A 391 -12.66 -10.39 -18.64
C MET A 391 -11.37 -10.22 -17.83
N LEU A 392 -10.75 -9.04 -17.89
CA LEU A 392 -9.60 -8.70 -17.03
C LEU A 392 -9.97 -8.80 -15.54
N THR A 393 -11.15 -8.33 -15.15
CA THR A 393 -11.65 -8.42 -13.77
C THR A 393 -11.77 -9.88 -13.31
N VAL A 394 -12.36 -10.74 -14.16
CA VAL A 394 -12.51 -12.18 -13.87
C VAL A 394 -11.16 -12.85 -13.70
N ILE A 395 -10.25 -12.68 -14.67
CA ILE A 395 -8.92 -13.30 -14.65
C ILE A 395 -8.14 -12.83 -13.41
N SER A 396 -8.19 -11.53 -13.11
CA SER A 396 -7.50 -10.95 -11.95
C SER A 396 -8.01 -11.51 -10.64
N GLY A 397 -9.33 -11.68 -10.51
CA GLY A 397 -9.93 -12.29 -9.32
C GLY A 397 -9.53 -13.77 -9.17
N LEU A 398 -9.60 -14.55 -10.24
CA LEU A 398 -9.20 -15.96 -10.23
C LEU A 398 -7.70 -16.11 -9.90
N LEU A 399 -6.86 -15.27 -10.49
CA LEU A 399 -5.42 -15.28 -10.23
C LEU A 399 -5.11 -14.91 -8.77
N ALA A 400 -5.73 -13.84 -8.24
CA ALA A 400 -5.57 -13.47 -6.84
C ALA A 400 -6.07 -14.58 -5.89
N GLY A 401 -7.21 -15.19 -6.19
CA GLY A 401 -7.78 -16.30 -5.40
C GLY A 401 -6.97 -17.59 -5.46
N SER A 402 -6.21 -17.82 -6.54
CA SER A 402 -5.34 -19.00 -6.66
C SER A 402 -4.23 -19.02 -5.60
N ALA A 403 -3.89 -17.87 -5.01
CA ALA A 403 -2.99 -17.78 -3.87
C ALA A 403 -3.47 -18.65 -2.69
N GLY A 404 -4.78 -18.68 -2.43
CA GLY A 404 -5.37 -19.55 -1.40
C GLY A 404 -5.30 -21.04 -1.72
N VAL A 405 -5.36 -21.40 -3.00
CA VAL A 405 -5.16 -22.80 -3.44
C VAL A 405 -3.70 -23.22 -3.21
N VAL A 406 -2.75 -22.36 -3.61
CA VAL A 406 -1.31 -22.59 -3.40
C VAL A 406 -1.00 -22.69 -1.90
N TRP A 407 -1.64 -21.84 -1.08
CA TRP A 407 -1.55 -21.92 0.37
C TRP A 407 -1.94 -23.33 0.89
N PHE A 408 -3.11 -23.85 0.51
CA PHE A 408 -3.55 -25.18 0.94
C PHE A 408 -2.66 -26.33 0.45
N ILE A 409 -2.13 -26.24 -0.75
CA ILE A 409 -1.20 -27.24 -1.28
C ILE A 409 0.10 -27.30 -0.46
N ARG A 410 0.57 -26.14 0.02
CA ARG A 410 1.85 -26.05 0.72
C ARG A 410 1.74 -26.19 2.24
N GLU A 411 0.70 -25.62 2.85
CA GLU A 411 0.56 -25.55 4.31
C GLU A 411 -0.51 -26.48 4.88
N GLY A 412 -1.41 -27.00 4.04
CA GLY A 412 -2.53 -27.82 4.48
C GLY A 412 -3.62 -27.02 5.21
N MET A 413 -4.61 -27.72 5.74
CA MET A 413 -5.74 -27.14 6.49
C MET A 413 -5.54 -27.17 8.00
N SER A 414 -4.71 -28.09 8.51
CA SER A 414 -4.46 -28.27 9.94
C SER A 414 -3.08 -27.73 10.32
N SER A 415 -3.00 -27.10 11.49
CA SER A 415 -1.74 -26.75 12.11
C SER A 415 -1.09 -28.00 12.69
N HIS A 416 -0.06 -28.55 12.05
CA HIS A 416 0.87 -29.43 12.73
C HIS A 416 1.85 -28.57 13.53
N GLU A 417 1.92 -28.78 14.83
CA GLU A 417 2.82 -28.04 15.75
C GLU A 417 4.32 -28.34 15.56
N GLU A 418 4.68 -29.26 14.64
CA GLU A 418 6.01 -29.88 14.64
C GLU A 418 7.10 -29.20 13.83
N ASP A 419 6.84 -28.11 13.08
CA ASP A 419 7.83 -27.59 12.10
C ASP A 419 8.54 -26.27 12.46
N TYR A 420 8.36 -25.75 13.66
CA TYR A 420 8.96 -24.43 13.99
C TYR A 420 10.38 -24.49 14.57
N ASP A 421 10.83 -25.66 15.03
CA ASP A 421 12.11 -25.85 15.73
C ASP A 421 13.24 -26.47 14.89
N SER A 422 13.07 -26.66 13.57
CA SER A 422 14.20 -27.08 12.76
C SER A 422 15.18 -25.93 12.56
N GLU A 423 16.21 -25.88 13.40
CA GLU A 423 17.43 -25.10 13.12
C GLU A 423 17.92 -25.43 11.70
N PRO A 424 18.33 -24.42 10.91
CA PRO A 424 18.97 -24.70 9.62
C PRO A 424 20.19 -25.57 9.87
N PRO A 425 20.48 -26.56 9.01
CA PRO A 425 21.67 -27.38 9.15
C PRO A 425 22.90 -26.47 9.20
N GLY A 426 23.60 -26.52 10.33
CA GLY A 426 24.77 -25.73 10.58
C GLY A 426 25.81 -26.04 9.50
N GLY A 427 26.30 -24.99 8.83
CA GLY A 427 27.42 -24.94 7.94
C GLY A 427 28.25 -23.72 8.25
#